data_92a7ca97082a5a852859febbed4fa0e8
#
_entry.id   92a7ca97082a5a852859febbed4fa0e8
#
_cell.length_a   1.000
_cell.length_b   1.000
_cell.length_c   1.000
_cell.angle_alpha   90.00
_cell.angle_beta   90.00
_cell.angle_gamma   90.00
#
_symmetry.space_group_name_H-M   'P 1'
#
loop_
_entity.id
_entity.type
_entity.pdbx_description
1 polymer ?
#
loop_
_entity_poly.entity_id
_entity_poly.type
_entity_poly.pdbx_seq_one_letter_code
_entity_poly.pdbx_strand_id
1 'polypeptide(L)'
;MIKQYIKSYPDFPKEGVDFKCTASLCAGKGFRLTNNSMYDSLLKYMPCDKIVGLDARGFIFGGVLAHRTRMPLVLCRKQGKLPGSTISQTFELEYGTATMEIQKDSINRGDRVIIVDDLMATGGTMQAAIDMIYELHATPIAVAVAMDLSYLGGSKSIIQQGISFYAATEYQS
;
A
#
# COMPACT_ATOMS: atom_id res chain seq x y z
N MET A 1 -11.98 -17.97 -2.97
CA MET A 1 -10.59 -17.66 -2.60
C MET A 1 -10.04 -16.66 -3.60
N ILE A 2 -9.39 -15.56 -3.17
CA ILE A 2 -8.95 -14.45 -4.06
C ILE A 2 -7.83 -14.90 -5.01
N LYS A 3 -6.91 -15.75 -4.56
CA LYS A 3 -5.76 -16.23 -5.37
C LYS A 3 -6.12 -16.73 -6.77
N GLN A 4 -7.26 -17.36 -6.97
CA GLN A 4 -7.68 -17.89 -8.29
C GLN A 4 -7.87 -16.81 -9.38
N TYR A 5 -7.98 -15.53 -8.98
CA TYR A 5 -8.13 -14.39 -9.90
C TYR A 5 -6.80 -13.67 -10.19
N ILE A 6 -5.70 -14.12 -9.56
CA ILE A 6 -4.36 -13.53 -9.72
C ILE A 6 -3.53 -14.46 -10.58
N LYS A 7 -3.23 -14.05 -11.80
CA LYS A 7 -2.31 -14.79 -12.67
C LYS A 7 -0.88 -14.62 -12.19
N SER A 8 -0.12 -15.70 -12.18
CA SER A 8 1.33 -15.68 -11.97
C SER A 8 2.05 -15.77 -13.31
N TYR A 9 3.14 -15.03 -13.44
CA TYR A 9 4.03 -15.05 -14.59
C TYR A 9 5.44 -15.31 -14.08
N PRO A 10 5.96 -16.54 -14.21
CA PRO A 10 7.34 -16.84 -13.83
C PRO A 10 8.30 -16.06 -14.72
N ASP A 11 9.47 -15.74 -14.15
CA ASP A 11 10.57 -15.06 -14.85
C ASP A 11 10.20 -13.71 -15.46
N PHE A 12 9.30 -12.96 -14.81
CA PHE A 12 8.92 -11.61 -15.23
C PHE A 12 9.13 -10.59 -14.08
N PRO A 13 9.72 -9.40 -14.34
CA PRO A 13 10.35 -8.92 -15.59
C PRO A 13 11.75 -9.49 -15.83
N LYS A 14 12.26 -10.31 -14.91
CA LYS A 14 13.57 -10.96 -14.97
C LYS A 14 13.48 -12.39 -14.44
N GLU A 15 14.45 -13.24 -14.79
CA GLU A 15 14.58 -14.61 -14.31
C GLU A 15 14.54 -14.70 -12.77
N GLY A 16 13.85 -15.67 -12.23
CA GLY A 16 13.67 -15.93 -10.80
C GLY A 16 12.54 -15.13 -10.12
N VAL A 17 11.91 -14.21 -10.82
CA VAL A 17 10.75 -13.45 -10.28
C VAL A 17 9.44 -14.12 -10.68
N ASP A 18 8.65 -14.57 -9.72
CA ASP A 18 7.27 -15.01 -9.96
C ASP A 18 6.29 -13.85 -9.77
N PHE A 19 6.00 -13.14 -10.86
CA PHE A 19 5.21 -11.92 -10.86
C PHE A 19 3.72 -12.19 -10.63
N LYS A 20 3.14 -11.60 -9.59
CA LYS A 20 1.71 -11.67 -9.29
C LYS A 20 0.96 -10.50 -9.95
N CYS A 21 0.08 -10.81 -10.87
CA CYS A 21 -0.51 -9.83 -11.78
C CYS A 21 -1.74 -9.13 -11.17
N THR A 22 -1.56 -7.90 -10.69
CA THR A 22 -2.66 -7.04 -10.21
C THR A 22 -3.68 -6.75 -11.30
N ALA A 23 -3.26 -6.60 -12.57
CA ALA A 23 -4.18 -6.34 -13.67
C ALA A 23 -5.19 -7.48 -13.86
N SER A 24 -4.75 -8.75 -13.73
CA SER A 24 -5.66 -9.90 -13.80
C SER A 24 -6.66 -9.94 -12.65
N LEU A 25 -6.23 -9.53 -11.44
CA LEU A 25 -7.11 -9.40 -10.28
C LEU A 25 -8.18 -8.33 -10.52
N CYS A 26 -7.78 -7.19 -11.11
CA CYS A 26 -8.67 -6.06 -11.36
C CYS A 26 -9.66 -6.32 -12.51
N ALA A 27 -9.31 -7.16 -13.49
CA ALA A 27 -10.13 -7.42 -14.67
C ALA A 27 -11.36 -8.32 -14.43
N GLY A 28 -11.53 -8.83 -13.21
CA GLY A 28 -12.60 -9.80 -12.92
C GLY A 28 -13.26 -9.64 -11.56
N LYS A 29 -13.98 -10.68 -11.14
CA LYS A 29 -14.67 -10.73 -9.84
C LYS A 29 -13.72 -10.60 -8.66
N GLY A 30 -12.45 -10.92 -8.84
CA GLY A 30 -11.39 -10.80 -7.84
C GLY A 30 -11.27 -9.38 -7.27
N PHE A 31 -11.40 -8.37 -8.12
CA PHE A 31 -11.34 -6.97 -7.70
C PHE A 31 -12.36 -6.63 -6.61
N ARG A 32 -13.63 -6.98 -6.85
CA ARG A 32 -14.70 -6.74 -5.86
C ARG A 32 -14.46 -7.52 -4.58
N LEU A 33 -14.08 -8.80 -4.69
CA LEU A 33 -13.84 -9.64 -3.51
C LEU A 33 -12.68 -9.08 -2.66
N THR A 34 -11.58 -8.66 -3.30
CA THR A 34 -10.43 -8.05 -2.63
C THR A 34 -10.82 -6.76 -1.93
N ASN A 35 -11.50 -5.83 -2.61
CA ASN A 35 -11.91 -4.57 -2.01
C ASN A 35 -12.91 -4.77 -0.85
N ASN A 36 -13.83 -5.74 -0.95
CA ASN A 36 -14.72 -6.06 0.16
C ASN A 36 -13.94 -6.57 1.38
N SER A 37 -13.03 -7.51 1.16
CA SER A 37 -12.19 -8.10 2.21
C SER A 37 -11.31 -7.06 2.90
N MET A 38 -10.68 -6.17 2.12
CA MET A 38 -9.89 -5.06 2.67
C MET A 38 -10.78 -4.08 3.45
N TYR A 39 -11.92 -3.69 2.90
CA TYR A 39 -12.86 -2.80 3.59
C TYR A 39 -13.32 -3.38 4.92
N ASP A 40 -13.79 -4.62 4.94
CA ASP A 40 -14.28 -5.27 6.16
C ASP A 40 -13.19 -5.37 7.24
N SER A 41 -11.94 -5.64 6.83
CA SER A 41 -10.79 -5.68 7.74
C SER A 41 -10.43 -4.33 8.35
N LEU A 42 -10.73 -3.24 7.64
CA LEU A 42 -10.40 -1.88 8.05
C LEU A 42 -11.47 -1.24 8.96
N LEU A 43 -12.69 -1.80 9.02
CA LEU A 43 -13.78 -1.24 9.84
C LEU A 43 -13.40 -1.07 11.31
N LYS A 44 -12.60 -1.98 11.87
CA LYS A 44 -12.14 -1.92 13.27
C LYS A 44 -11.16 -0.76 13.57
N TYR A 45 -10.60 -0.12 12.51
CA TYR A 45 -9.69 1.02 12.65
C TYR A 45 -10.40 2.35 12.42
N MET A 46 -11.70 2.33 12.10
CA MET A 46 -12.49 3.54 11.90
C MET A 46 -12.93 4.16 13.24
N PRO A 47 -13.04 5.50 13.30
CA PRO A 47 -12.70 6.42 12.23
C PRO A 47 -11.18 6.57 12.04
N CYS A 48 -10.74 6.70 10.79
CA CYS A 48 -9.43 7.24 10.42
C CYS A 48 -9.64 8.62 9.78
N ASP A 49 -8.55 9.39 9.58
CA ASP A 49 -8.64 10.73 9.02
C ASP A 49 -8.27 10.75 7.54
N LYS A 50 -7.32 9.91 7.14
CA LYS A 50 -6.81 9.83 5.77
C LYS A 50 -6.56 8.39 5.34
N ILE A 51 -6.74 8.15 4.04
CA ILE A 51 -6.22 6.96 3.36
C ILE A 51 -5.10 7.41 2.42
N VAL A 52 -3.92 6.83 2.55
CA VAL A 52 -2.77 7.07 1.67
C VAL A 52 -2.66 5.91 0.69
N GLY A 53 -2.77 6.20 -0.61
CA GLY A 53 -2.51 5.22 -1.67
C GLY A 53 -1.10 5.37 -2.24
N LEU A 54 -0.41 4.24 -2.51
CA LEU A 54 0.94 4.26 -3.06
C LEU A 54 0.94 4.15 -4.60
N ASP A 55 1.80 4.95 -5.25
CA ASP A 55 1.95 5.01 -6.72
C ASP A 55 2.50 3.69 -7.29
N ALA A 56 1.84 3.07 -8.24
CA ALA A 56 0.62 3.51 -8.92
C ALA A 56 -0.58 2.61 -8.62
N ARG A 57 -0.37 1.31 -8.39
CA ARG A 57 -1.44 0.32 -8.26
C ARG A 57 -2.19 0.41 -6.93
N GLY A 58 -1.55 0.93 -5.90
CA GLY A 58 -2.19 1.25 -4.62
C GLY A 58 -3.33 2.26 -4.75
N PHE A 59 -3.29 3.15 -5.75
CA PHE A 59 -4.37 4.10 -6.01
C PHE A 59 -5.70 3.42 -6.38
N ILE A 60 -5.64 2.27 -7.04
CA ILE A 60 -6.81 1.51 -7.47
C ILE A 60 -7.61 1.05 -6.24
N PHE A 61 -6.94 0.46 -5.27
CA PHE A 61 -7.56 -0.04 -4.02
C PHE A 61 -7.82 1.10 -3.05
N GLY A 62 -6.87 2.02 -2.89
CA GLY A 62 -6.99 3.20 -2.05
C GLY A 62 -8.18 4.07 -2.43
N GLY A 63 -8.42 4.29 -3.72
CA GLY A 63 -9.56 5.05 -4.23
C GLY A 63 -10.90 4.40 -3.89
N VAL A 64 -11.03 3.07 -4.05
CA VAL A 64 -12.25 2.35 -3.67
C VAL A 64 -12.49 2.41 -2.16
N LEU A 65 -11.44 2.21 -1.36
CA LEU A 65 -11.55 2.26 0.11
C LEU A 65 -11.90 3.66 0.60
N ALA A 66 -11.25 4.69 0.07
CA ALA A 66 -11.52 6.10 0.39
C ALA A 66 -12.99 6.46 0.08
N HIS A 67 -13.48 6.09 -1.10
CA HIS A 67 -14.87 6.30 -1.47
C HIS A 67 -15.85 5.58 -0.53
N ARG A 68 -15.61 4.29 -0.24
CA ARG A 68 -16.51 3.49 0.62
C ARG A 68 -16.53 3.95 2.07
N THR A 69 -15.39 4.39 2.60
CA THR A 69 -15.26 4.89 3.97
C THR A 69 -15.61 6.37 4.10
N ARG A 70 -15.78 7.09 2.98
CA ARG A 70 -15.96 8.54 2.92
C ARG A 70 -14.77 9.31 3.50
N MET A 71 -13.57 8.72 3.43
CA MET A 71 -12.33 9.36 3.89
C MET A 71 -11.59 9.99 2.72
N PRO A 72 -10.84 11.09 2.95
CA PRO A 72 -9.95 11.67 1.94
C PRO A 72 -8.89 10.68 1.48
N LEU A 73 -8.57 10.70 0.18
CA LEU A 73 -7.45 9.98 -0.40
C LEU A 73 -6.26 10.90 -0.58
N VAL A 74 -5.13 10.53 -0.01
CA VAL A 74 -3.83 11.19 -0.21
C VAL A 74 -2.98 10.34 -1.15
N LEU A 75 -2.34 10.98 -2.11
CA LEU A 75 -1.48 10.29 -3.08
C LEU A 75 -0.02 10.34 -2.62
N CYS A 76 0.56 9.18 -2.35
CA CYS A 76 2.00 9.01 -2.18
C CYS A 76 2.59 8.61 -3.53
N ARG A 77 3.42 9.48 -4.13
CA ARG A 77 3.87 9.32 -5.51
C ARG A 77 5.38 9.23 -5.65
N LYS A 78 5.84 8.73 -6.78
CA LYS A 78 7.26 8.83 -7.17
C LYS A 78 7.65 10.30 -7.33
N GLN A 79 8.87 10.64 -6.94
CA GLN A 79 9.41 12.00 -6.95
C GLN A 79 9.16 12.72 -8.29
N GLY A 80 8.81 14.00 -8.20
CA GLY A 80 8.54 14.86 -9.35
C GLY A 80 7.15 14.68 -9.98
N LYS A 81 6.24 13.96 -9.30
CA LYS A 81 4.87 13.71 -9.79
C LYS A 81 3.81 14.53 -9.05
N LEU A 82 4.18 15.22 -7.97
CA LEU A 82 3.28 16.08 -7.20
C LEU A 82 3.71 17.54 -7.32
N PRO A 83 2.76 18.47 -7.53
CA PRO A 83 3.04 19.91 -7.49
C PRO A 83 3.12 20.42 -6.05
N GLY A 84 3.67 21.62 -5.88
CA GLY A 84 3.70 22.32 -4.60
C GLY A 84 4.79 21.84 -3.65
N SER A 85 4.60 22.06 -2.36
CA SER A 85 5.54 21.65 -1.33
C SER A 85 5.34 20.20 -0.94
N THR A 86 6.37 19.39 -1.11
CA THR A 86 6.35 17.96 -0.79
C THR A 86 7.33 17.61 0.33
N ILE A 87 7.08 16.50 1.00
CA ILE A 87 8.04 15.77 1.81
C ILE A 87 8.40 14.50 1.07
N SER A 88 9.64 14.05 1.15
CA SER A 88 10.11 12.89 0.39
C SER A 88 10.99 11.97 1.23
N GLN A 89 10.92 10.67 0.94
CA GLN A 89 11.80 9.64 1.49
C GLN A 89 12.41 8.80 0.37
N THR A 90 13.72 8.60 0.45
CA THR A 90 14.47 7.74 -0.47
C THR A 90 14.76 6.41 0.22
N PHE A 91 14.60 5.32 -0.51
CA PHE A 91 14.87 3.96 -0.02
C PHE A 91 15.60 3.14 -1.07
N GLU A 92 16.31 2.11 -0.62
CA GLU A 92 17.04 1.20 -1.48
C GLU A 92 16.11 0.18 -2.13
N LEU A 93 16.40 -0.13 -3.40
CA LEU A 93 15.85 -1.25 -4.14
C LEU A 93 16.94 -2.31 -4.31
N GLU A 94 16.60 -3.49 -4.84
CA GLU A 94 17.62 -4.47 -5.23
C GLU A 94 18.68 -3.86 -6.18
N TYR A 95 18.26 -2.91 -7.03
CA TYR A 95 19.11 -2.18 -7.97
C TYR A 95 18.75 -0.69 -7.92
N GLY A 96 19.62 0.11 -7.28
CA GLY A 96 19.45 1.56 -7.19
C GLY A 96 18.55 2.01 -6.04
N THR A 97 18.06 3.23 -6.14
CA THR A 97 17.20 3.86 -5.13
C THR A 97 15.89 4.33 -5.75
N ALA A 98 14.86 4.45 -4.95
CA ALA A 98 13.61 5.09 -5.32
C ALA A 98 13.25 6.16 -4.27
N THR A 99 12.61 7.23 -4.73
CA THR A 99 12.13 8.30 -3.86
C THR A 99 10.63 8.44 -4.02
N MET A 100 9.92 8.41 -2.90
CA MET A 100 8.49 8.71 -2.84
C MET A 100 8.26 10.07 -2.20
N GLU A 101 7.14 10.71 -2.51
CA GLU A 101 6.77 12.01 -1.97
C GLU A 101 5.27 12.11 -1.65
N ILE A 102 4.96 12.95 -0.67
CA ILE A 102 3.60 13.33 -0.26
C ILE A 102 3.55 14.86 -0.19
N GLN A 103 2.43 15.51 -0.58
CA GLN A 103 2.22 16.93 -0.38
C GLN A 103 2.11 17.25 1.11
N LYS A 104 2.84 18.24 1.61
CA LYS A 104 2.93 18.57 3.05
C LYS A 104 1.59 18.98 3.67
N ASP A 105 0.70 19.56 2.88
CA ASP A 105 -0.62 20.05 3.29
C ASP A 105 -1.72 18.99 3.20
N SER A 106 -1.40 17.78 2.71
CA SER A 106 -2.39 16.72 2.52
C SER A 106 -2.67 15.89 3.78
N ILE A 107 -1.77 15.92 4.76
CA ILE A 107 -1.88 15.22 6.05
C ILE A 107 -1.62 16.23 7.17
N ASN A 108 -2.51 16.27 8.15
CA ASN A 108 -2.39 17.18 9.29
C ASN A 108 -1.74 16.47 10.48
N ARG A 109 -1.13 17.28 11.35
CA ARG A 109 -0.63 16.80 12.64
C ARG A 109 -1.75 16.11 13.43
N GLY A 110 -1.48 14.90 13.89
CA GLY A 110 -2.40 14.09 14.68
C GLY A 110 -3.37 13.23 13.85
N ASP A 111 -3.36 13.35 12.51
CA ASP A 111 -4.19 12.49 11.63
C ASP A 111 -3.86 11.01 11.87
N ARG A 112 -4.91 10.19 11.90
CA ARG A 112 -4.84 8.72 11.92
C ARG A 112 -4.94 8.20 10.50
N VAL A 113 -3.86 7.59 10.01
CA VAL A 113 -3.68 7.29 8.59
C VAL A 113 -3.69 5.77 8.33
N ILE A 114 -4.42 5.35 7.32
CA ILE A 114 -4.36 3.99 6.76
C ILE A 114 -3.62 4.04 5.43
N ILE A 115 -2.63 3.15 5.24
CA ILE A 115 -1.84 3.08 4.01
C ILE A 115 -2.31 1.89 3.18
N VAL A 116 -2.44 2.08 1.87
CA VAL A 116 -2.98 1.09 0.95
C VAL A 116 -2.07 0.90 -0.25
N ASP A 117 -1.76 -0.36 -0.57
CA ASP A 117 -1.08 -0.74 -1.81
C ASP A 117 -1.71 -2.01 -2.41
N ASP A 118 -1.27 -2.37 -3.60
CA ASP A 118 -1.68 -3.63 -4.23
C ASP A 118 -0.86 -4.83 -3.72
N LEU A 119 0.42 -4.63 -3.41
CA LEU A 119 1.33 -5.71 -3.06
C LEU A 119 2.35 -5.28 -1.99
N MET A 120 2.56 -6.14 -1.00
CA MET A 120 3.67 -6.08 -0.07
C MET A 120 4.75 -7.06 -0.50
N ALA A 121 5.95 -6.56 -0.76
CA ALA A 121 7.15 -7.37 -1.01
C ALA A 121 8.16 -7.18 0.12
N THR A 122 9.29 -6.54 -0.13
CA THR A 122 10.31 -6.22 0.89
C THR A 122 9.89 -5.11 1.85
N GLY A 123 8.92 -4.26 1.44
CA GLY A 123 8.37 -3.20 2.27
C GLY A 123 9.02 -1.83 2.13
N GLY A 124 10.01 -1.64 1.27
CA GLY A 124 10.72 -0.37 1.14
C GLY A 124 9.81 0.82 0.82
N THR A 125 8.93 0.71 -0.17
CA THR A 125 7.95 1.77 -0.52
C THR A 125 7.00 2.06 0.64
N MET A 126 6.54 1.01 1.33
CA MET A 126 5.65 1.13 2.48
C MET A 126 6.33 1.83 3.64
N GLN A 127 7.58 1.47 3.94
CA GLN A 127 8.37 2.10 4.99
C GLN A 127 8.59 3.59 4.70
N ALA A 128 8.93 3.95 3.47
CA ALA A 128 9.08 5.34 3.07
C ALA A 128 7.80 6.18 3.32
N ALA A 129 6.63 5.59 3.02
CA ALA A 129 5.35 6.25 3.31
C ALA A 129 5.10 6.39 4.82
N ILE A 130 5.40 5.37 5.61
CA ILE A 130 5.29 5.39 7.09
C ILE A 130 6.17 6.49 7.68
N ASP A 131 7.42 6.58 7.24
CA ASP A 131 8.39 7.57 7.73
C ASP A 131 7.92 9.00 7.43
N MET A 132 7.40 9.25 6.21
CA MET A 132 6.83 10.56 5.85
C MET A 132 5.60 10.91 6.70
N ILE A 133 4.73 9.95 7.00
CA ILE A 133 3.56 10.17 7.85
C ILE A 133 4.00 10.55 9.27
N TYR A 134 4.99 9.88 9.84
CA TYR A 134 5.55 10.25 11.15
C TYR A 134 6.22 11.64 11.13
N GLU A 135 6.94 11.97 10.06
CA GLU A 135 7.58 13.29 9.92
C GLU A 135 6.54 14.41 9.83
N LEU A 136 5.36 14.14 9.27
CA LEU A 136 4.21 15.05 9.29
C LEU A 136 3.46 15.05 10.63
N HIS A 137 3.99 14.38 11.66
CA HIS A 137 3.39 14.25 12.98
C HIS A 137 2.00 13.59 12.99
N ALA A 138 1.73 12.74 12.01
CA ALA A 138 0.55 11.90 11.94
C ALA A 138 0.89 10.46 12.38
N THR A 139 -0.12 9.60 12.51
CA THR A 139 0.05 8.23 13.01
C THR A 139 -0.44 7.21 11.99
N PRO A 140 0.44 6.39 11.40
CA PRO A 140 0.02 5.25 10.60
C PRO A 140 -0.58 4.18 11.53
N ILE A 141 -1.88 3.90 11.39
CA ILE A 141 -2.62 2.97 12.28
C ILE A 141 -2.79 1.59 11.68
N ALA A 142 -2.82 1.50 10.36
CA ALA A 142 -2.94 0.23 9.64
C ALA A 142 -2.37 0.32 8.22
N VAL A 143 -1.94 -0.83 7.72
CA VAL A 143 -1.58 -1.08 6.33
C VAL A 143 -2.52 -2.13 5.76
N ALA A 144 -3.05 -1.91 4.57
CA ALA A 144 -3.86 -2.88 3.87
C ALA A 144 -3.37 -3.07 2.43
N VAL A 145 -3.16 -4.33 2.03
CA VAL A 145 -2.72 -4.70 0.67
C VAL A 145 -3.61 -5.79 0.07
N ALA A 146 -3.67 -5.83 -1.25
CA ALA A 146 -4.36 -6.93 -1.93
C ALA A 146 -3.57 -8.24 -1.83
N MET A 147 -2.24 -8.17 -1.91
CA MET A 147 -1.33 -9.31 -1.91
C MET A 147 -0.15 -9.09 -0.97
N ASP A 148 0.20 -10.12 -0.19
CA ASP A 148 1.44 -10.16 0.59
C ASP A 148 2.34 -11.29 0.10
N LEU A 149 3.57 -10.96 -0.27
CA LEU A 149 4.66 -11.92 -0.50
C LEU A 149 5.42 -12.09 0.82
N SER A 150 4.78 -12.76 1.80
CA SER A 150 5.25 -12.78 3.20
C SER A 150 6.64 -13.37 3.38
N TYR A 151 7.08 -14.22 2.44
CA TYR A 151 8.45 -14.76 2.40
C TYR A 151 9.55 -13.71 2.21
N LEU A 152 9.19 -12.49 1.70
CA LEU A 152 10.12 -11.38 1.55
C LEU A 152 10.25 -10.49 2.80
N GLY A 153 9.45 -10.76 3.84
CA GLY A 153 9.60 -10.17 5.16
C GLY A 153 9.04 -8.76 5.36
N GLY A 154 8.54 -8.09 4.33
CA GLY A 154 8.03 -6.72 4.42
C GLY A 154 6.89 -6.58 5.42
N SER A 155 5.88 -7.45 5.37
CA SER A 155 4.74 -7.45 6.30
C SER A 155 5.19 -7.67 7.75
N LYS A 156 6.16 -8.57 7.98
CA LYS A 156 6.73 -8.83 9.31
C LYS A 156 7.38 -7.56 9.89
N SER A 157 8.12 -6.82 9.09
CA SER A 157 8.75 -5.56 9.50
C SER A 157 7.71 -4.52 9.95
N ILE A 158 6.60 -4.39 9.23
CA ILE A 158 5.52 -3.45 9.58
C ILE A 158 4.85 -3.86 10.90
N ILE A 159 4.55 -5.15 11.07
CA ILE A 159 3.94 -5.68 12.29
C ILE A 159 4.84 -5.46 13.52
N GLN A 160 6.16 -5.63 13.37
CA GLN A 160 7.13 -5.40 14.46
C GLN A 160 7.18 -3.94 14.94
N GLN A 161 6.78 -2.98 14.10
CA GLN A 161 6.65 -1.57 14.45
C GLN A 161 5.34 -1.27 15.21
N GLY A 162 4.48 -2.27 15.46
CA GLY A 162 3.19 -2.10 16.11
C GLY A 162 2.08 -1.58 15.20
N ILE A 163 2.32 -1.50 13.88
CA ILE A 163 1.33 -1.09 12.90
C ILE A 163 0.53 -2.31 12.49
N SER A 164 -0.80 -2.20 12.50
CA SER A 164 -1.66 -3.29 12.08
C SER A 164 -1.51 -3.57 10.58
N PHE A 165 -1.41 -4.83 10.21
CA PHE A 165 -1.25 -5.24 8.81
C PHE A 165 -2.37 -6.17 8.38
N TYR A 166 -2.87 -5.97 7.15
CA TYR A 166 -3.85 -6.82 6.52
C TYR A 166 -3.50 -7.08 5.05
N ALA A 167 -3.60 -8.33 4.63
CA ALA A 167 -3.52 -8.72 3.23
C ALA A 167 -4.77 -9.54 2.85
N ALA A 168 -5.38 -9.21 1.71
CA ALA A 168 -6.53 -9.97 1.20
C ALA A 168 -6.14 -11.37 0.70
N THR A 169 -4.88 -11.55 0.32
CA THR A 169 -4.28 -12.86 0.04
C THR A 169 -2.78 -12.84 0.36
N GLU A 170 -2.23 -14.01 0.71
CA GLU A 170 -0.83 -14.18 1.12
C GLU A 170 -0.17 -15.29 0.29
N TYR A 171 1.11 -15.09 -0.03
CA TYR A 171 2.00 -16.06 -0.67
C TYR A 171 3.18 -16.32 0.27
N GLN A 172 3.42 -17.58 0.61
CA GLN A 172 4.46 -18.01 1.55
C GLN A 172 5.72 -18.54 0.84
N SER A 173 5.68 -18.63 -0.46
CA SER A 173 6.79 -19.02 -1.35
C SER A 173 6.50 -18.54 -2.76
#